data_4ec12597624245b62471aece7bd1d40a
#
_entry.id   4ec12597624245b62471aece7bd1d40a
#
_cell.length_a   1.000
_cell.length_b   1.000
_cell.length_c   1.000
_cell.angle_alpha   90.00
_cell.angle_beta   90.00
_cell.angle_gamma   90.00
#
_symmetry.space_group_name_H-M   'P 1'
#
loop_
_entity.id
_entity.type
_entity.pdbx_description
1 polymer ?
#
loop_
_entity_poly.entity_id
_entity_poly.type
_entity_poly.pdbx_seq_one_letter_code
_entity_poly.pdbx_strand_id
1 'polypeptide(L)'
;MKKDLKSLFVSDLFFESICDDLSHKIGVDGMDEETDRKINTKDNVRVVTKDEFITAQLDLSLKARKLLYLAIAQCRMGDSEFYTYSIDAVEFAKMIGVLPRSVYRRASELSEELMKSFIKVKDDGEKKFTMYALFSMCKYSDGVLTFKLNADMSDLLLNLKKSFTQPFLADFLKMRSCYTISVWHLFQSKMESKIPGLTESIDFDVWVDELRQATGTEHKFKQVAKLKEKVLDMAIEEIAEKCLVVVTYSGIKSNRTIVGFRCSATSLFRLSDAEVKEYQKRFNARNRCVANLKT
;
A
#
# COMPACT_ATOMS: atom_id res chain seq x y z
N MET A 1 -7.49 -31.92 9.06
CA MET A 1 -6.73 -30.69 8.83
C MET A 1 -7.33 -29.77 7.76
N LYS A 2 -8.61 -29.93 7.38
CA LYS A 2 -9.33 -29.06 6.43
C LYS A 2 -10.05 -27.87 7.08
N LYS A 3 -10.03 -27.79 8.43
CA LYS A 3 -10.78 -26.76 9.18
C LYS A 3 -10.05 -25.42 9.35
N ASP A 4 -8.71 -25.39 9.19
CA ASP A 4 -7.95 -24.27 9.74
C ASP A 4 -7.76 -23.07 8.81
N LEU A 5 -7.88 -23.25 7.48
CA LEU A 5 -7.78 -22.08 6.57
C LEU A 5 -9.12 -21.36 6.36
N LYS A 6 -10.25 -22.09 6.42
CA LYS A 6 -11.58 -21.45 6.39
C LYS A 6 -11.97 -20.87 7.76
N SER A 7 -11.53 -21.46 8.86
CA SER A 7 -11.84 -20.96 10.21
C SER A 7 -11.03 -19.73 10.63
N LEU A 8 -9.91 -19.45 9.97
CA LEU A 8 -9.16 -18.21 10.14
C LEU A 8 -9.77 -17.01 9.39
N PHE A 9 -10.77 -17.26 8.54
CA PHE A 9 -11.30 -16.27 7.59
C PHE A 9 -12.84 -16.12 7.65
N VAL A 10 -13.48 -16.58 8.70
CA VAL A 10 -14.94 -16.45 8.77
C VAL A 10 -15.35 -15.35 9.72
N SER A 11 -15.89 -14.30 9.13
CA SER A 11 -17.28 -13.98 9.44
C SER A 11 -18.00 -13.71 8.11
N ASP A 12 -18.88 -14.63 7.73
CA ASP A 12 -19.79 -14.51 6.56
C ASP A 12 -20.68 -13.24 6.62
N LEU A 13 -20.71 -12.56 7.76
CA LEU A 13 -21.37 -11.26 8.00
C LEU A 13 -20.59 -10.06 7.42
N PHE A 14 -19.32 -10.24 7.00
CA PHE A 14 -18.48 -9.12 6.54
C PHE A 14 -18.68 -8.80 5.05
N PHE A 15 -19.15 -9.75 4.26
CA PHE A 15 -19.30 -9.59 2.81
C PHE A 15 -20.67 -8.99 2.42
N GLU A 16 -21.74 -9.30 3.14
CA GLU A 16 -23.06 -8.68 2.90
C GLU A 16 -23.10 -7.22 3.34
N SER A 17 -22.35 -6.84 4.40
CA SER A 17 -22.25 -5.45 4.85
C SER A 17 -21.52 -4.51 3.88
N ILE A 18 -20.65 -5.03 3.00
CA ILE A 18 -19.91 -4.20 2.04
C ILE A 18 -20.77 -3.82 0.82
N CYS A 19 -21.73 -4.65 0.45
CA CYS A 19 -22.59 -4.39 -0.72
C CYS A 19 -23.75 -3.43 -0.41
N ASP A 20 -24.25 -3.41 0.82
CA ASP A 20 -25.42 -2.60 1.19
C ASP A 20 -25.08 -1.16 1.63
N ASP A 21 -23.83 -0.88 2.05
CA ASP A 21 -23.43 0.44 2.57
C ASP A 21 -22.96 1.43 1.48
N LEU A 22 -22.90 1.01 0.22
CA LEU A 22 -22.51 1.87 -0.90
C LEU A 22 -23.65 2.77 -1.43
N SER A 23 -24.88 2.62 -0.95
CA SER A 23 -26.03 3.36 -1.47
C SER A 23 -26.60 4.47 -0.56
N HIS A 24 -26.15 4.58 0.69
CA HIS A 24 -26.65 5.62 1.60
C HIS A 24 -25.57 6.19 2.50
N LYS A 25 -25.05 7.36 2.14
CA LYS A 25 -24.79 8.52 2.98
C LYS A 25 -23.95 9.57 2.26
N ILE A 26 -24.59 10.31 1.39
CA ILE A 26 -24.22 11.70 1.14
C ILE A 26 -25.04 12.50 2.16
N GLY A 27 -24.50 12.69 3.33
CA GLY A 27 -24.99 13.61 4.33
C GLY A 27 -24.06 14.81 4.40
N VAL A 28 -24.51 15.94 3.92
CA VAL A 28 -23.89 17.23 4.14
C VAL A 28 -24.24 17.61 5.55
N ASP A 29 -23.35 17.38 6.50
CA ASP A 29 -23.45 17.94 7.85
C ASP A 29 -22.35 18.98 8.06
N GLY A 30 -22.79 20.12 8.57
CA GLY A 30 -22.20 21.28 9.15
C GLY A 30 -20.68 21.47 9.06
N MET A 31 -20.26 22.56 8.44
CA MET A 31 -18.88 23.08 8.49
C MET A 31 -18.58 23.55 9.92
N ASP A 32 -18.01 22.66 10.73
CA ASP A 32 -17.26 23.08 11.90
C ASP A 32 -15.78 23.20 11.47
N GLU A 33 -15.16 24.36 11.73
CA GLU A 33 -13.72 24.60 11.62
C GLU A 33 -12.97 23.79 12.66
N GLU A 34 -12.94 22.47 12.52
CA GLU A 34 -12.14 21.60 13.37
C GLU A 34 -10.72 21.52 12.76
N THR A 35 -9.82 22.37 13.25
CA THR A 35 -8.41 22.40 12.80
C THR A 35 -7.67 21.10 13.08
N ASP A 36 -8.13 20.31 14.05
CA ASP A 36 -7.53 19.03 14.46
C ASP A 36 -8.51 17.87 14.25
N ARG A 37 -8.12 16.89 13.43
CA ARG A 37 -8.91 15.70 13.14
C ARG A 37 -8.30 14.45 13.80
N LYS A 38 -9.13 13.67 14.49
CA LYS A 38 -8.74 12.33 14.95
C LYS A 38 -8.64 11.38 13.75
N ILE A 39 -7.62 10.54 13.78
CA ILE A 39 -7.40 9.54 12.75
C ILE A 39 -8.53 8.52 12.74
N ASN A 40 -9.03 8.26 11.53
CA ASN A 40 -9.98 7.18 11.25
C ASN A 40 -9.19 5.93 10.83
N THR A 41 -9.38 4.83 11.55
CA THR A 41 -8.69 3.55 11.32
C THR A 41 -9.63 2.43 10.86
N LYS A 42 -10.88 2.76 10.49
CA LYS A 42 -11.85 1.77 10.01
C LYS A 42 -11.37 1.04 8.76
N ASP A 43 -11.85 -0.17 8.55
CA ASP A 43 -11.42 -1.04 7.45
C ASP A 43 -11.73 -0.48 6.06
N ASN A 44 -12.74 0.38 5.93
CA ASN A 44 -13.15 0.99 4.66
C ASN A 44 -12.39 2.28 4.30
N VAL A 45 -11.44 2.72 5.12
CA VAL A 45 -10.64 3.93 4.84
C VAL A 45 -9.73 3.70 3.64
N ARG A 46 -9.72 4.67 2.72
CA ARG A 46 -8.95 4.61 1.48
C ARG A 46 -7.73 5.53 1.52
N VAL A 47 -6.66 5.08 0.87
CA VAL A 47 -5.46 5.90 0.60
C VAL A 47 -5.61 6.44 -0.81
N VAL A 48 -5.97 7.71 -0.96
CA VAL A 48 -6.19 8.33 -2.27
C VAL A 48 -4.95 9.11 -2.68
N THR A 49 -4.35 8.74 -3.80
CA THR A 49 -3.13 9.37 -4.31
C THR A 49 -3.21 9.52 -5.82
N LYS A 50 -2.58 10.55 -6.35
CA LYS A 50 -2.34 10.68 -7.79
C LYS A 50 -1.39 9.57 -8.26
N ASP A 51 -1.54 9.12 -9.52
CA ASP A 51 -0.71 8.02 -10.04
C ASP A 51 0.79 8.38 -10.07
N GLU A 52 1.14 9.64 -10.23
CA GLU A 52 2.52 10.15 -10.14
C GLU A 52 3.16 9.91 -8.77
N PHE A 53 2.36 9.86 -7.69
CA PHE A 53 2.82 9.52 -6.35
C PHE A 53 3.33 8.07 -6.27
N ILE A 54 2.73 7.16 -7.04
CA ILE A 54 3.04 5.72 -6.99
C ILE A 54 4.44 5.42 -7.52
N THR A 55 4.83 6.10 -8.60
CA THR A 55 6.13 5.94 -9.24
C THR A 55 7.19 6.91 -8.68
N ALA A 56 6.81 7.78 -7.75
CA ALA A 56 7.72 8.72 -7.12
C ALA A 56 8.72 8.00 -6.20
N GLN A 57 9.95 8.49 -6.21
CA GLN A 57 10.99 7.96 -5.33
C GLN A 57 10.70 8.34 -3.87
N LEU A 58 10.53 7.32 -3.02
CA LEU A 58 10.23 7.45 -1.60
C LEU A 58 11.10 6.49 -0.79
N ASP A 59 12.08 7.03 -0.07
CA ASP A 59 12.99 6.26 0.78
C ASP A 59 12.57 6.40 2.24
N LEU A 60 11.76 5.44 2.70
CA LEU A 60 11.22 5.37 4.06
C LEU A 60 11.31 3.95 4.61
N SER A 61 11.53 3.85 5.91
CA SER A 61 11.33 2.59 6.61
C SER A 61 9.86 2.12 6.50
N LEU A 62 9.62 0.83 6.71
CA LEU A 62 8.28 0.27 6.64
C LEU A 62 7.29 0.99 7.59
N LYS A 63 7.74 1.33 8.80
CA LYS A 63 6.90 1.98 9.82
C LYS A 63 6.59 3.43 9.45
N ALA A 64 7.59 4.16 8.97
CA ALA A 64 7.41 5.53 8.49
C ALA A 64 6.50 5.58 7.26
N ARG A 65 6.63 4.61 6.36
CA ARG A 65 5.75 4.49 5.19
C ARG A 65 4.31 4.20 5.60
N LYS A 66 4.08 3.33 6.57
CA LYS A 66 2.73 3.08 7.11
C LYS A 66 2.12 4.33 7.74
N LEU A 67 2.92 5.12 8.48
CA LEU A 67 2.44 6.39 9.04
C LEU A 67 2.11 7.41 7.95
N LEU A 68 2.92 7.49 6.90
CA LEU A 68 2.60 8.35 5.75
C LEU A 68 1.27 7.95 5.09
N TYR A 69 1.06 6.66 4.80
CA TYR A 69 -0.21 6.20 4.23
C TYR A 69 -1.39 6.40 5.18
N LEU A 70 -1.17 6.25 6.48
CA LEU A 70 -2.18 6.55 7.49
C LEU A 70 -2.57 8.05 7.44
N ALA A 71 -1.59 8.95 7.31
CA ALA A 71 -1.84 10.38 7.16
C ALA A 71 -2.61 10.72 5.87
N ILE A 72 -2.17 10.18 4.74
CA ILE A 72 -2.83 10.39 3.44
C ILE A 72 -4.29 9.91 3.48
N ALA A 73 -4.55 8.80 4.13
CA ALA A 73 -5.88 8.21 4.24
C ALA A 73 -6.88 9.07 5.05
N GLN A 74 -6.40 10.10 5.75
CA GLN A 74 -7.27 11.04 6.48
C GLN A 74 -7.75 12.21 5.61
N CYS A 75 -7.12 12.43 4.44
CA CYS A 75 -7.57 13.44 3.49
C CYS A 75 -8.95 13.06 2.95
N ARG A 76 -9.89 13.99 2.98
CA ARG A 76 -11.26 13.77 2.52
C ARG A 76 -11.45 14.39 1.14
N MET A 77 -12.36 13.82 0.38
CA MET A 77 -12.81 14.43 -0.88
C MET A 77 -13.43 15.80 -0.58
N GLY A 78 -12.93 16.85 -1.22
CA GLY A 78 -13.37 18.23 -0.99
C GLY A 78 -12.54 19.01 0.02
N ASP A 79 -11.56 18.39 0.70
CA ASP A 79 -10.60 19.17 1.48
C ASP A 79 -9.83 20.12 0.55
N SER A 80 -9.77 21.39 0.92
CA SER A 80 -9.00 22.42 0.19
C SER A 80 -7.56 22.53 0.68
N GLU A 81 -7.29 22.04 1.89
CA GLU A 81 -5.98 22.02 2.53
C GLU A 81 -5.78 20.80 3.40
N PHE A 82 -4.56 20.54 3.86
CA PHE A 82 -4.27 19.52 4.83
C PHE A 82 -4.55 20.00 6.25
N TYR A 83 -5.30 19.19 6.97
CA TYR A 83 -5.57 19.40 8.39
C TYR A 83 -4.45 18.83 9.26
N THR A 84 -4.48 19.14 10.53
CA THR A 84 -3.66 18.48 11.53
C THR A 84 -4.37 17.19 11.96
N TYR A 85 -3.63 16.08 11.98
CA TYR A 85 -4.16 14.78 12.37
C TYR A 85 -3.52 14.30 13.64
N SER A 86 -4.31 13.71 14.53
CA SER A 86 -3.85 13.19 15.82
C SER A 86 -4.27 11.74 16.04
N ILE A 87 -3.39 10.96 16.66
CA ILE A 87 -3.61 9.57 17.03
C ILE A 87 -3.02 9.31 18.42
N ASP A 88 -3.70 8.51 19.23
CA ASP A 88 -3.12 7.94 20.45
C ASP A 88 -1.88 7.11 20.10
N ALA A 89 -0.77 7.38 20.76
CA ALA A 89 0.49 6.77 20.41
C ALA A 89 0.54 5.26 20.73
N VAL A 90 -0.25 4.78 21.69
CA VAL A 90 -0.38 3.35 21.99
C VAL A 90 -1.20 2.66 20.90
N GLU A 91 -2.27 3.30 20.43
CA GLU A 91 -3.08 2.80 19.31
C GLU A 91 -2.21 2.70 18.05
N PHE A 92 -1.48 3.77 17.72
CA PHE A 92 -0.54 3.77 16.60
C PHE A 92 0.52 2.66 16.73
N ALA A 93 1.10 2.49 17.91
CA ALA A 93 2.10 1.46 18.16
C ALA A 93 1.55 0.05 17.89
N LYS A 94 0.31 -0.23 18.30
CA LYS A 94 -0.38 -1.50 18.00
C LYS A 94 -0.53 -1.72 16.50
N MET A 95 -0.94 -0.68 15.75
CA MET A 95 -1.12 -0.76 14.29
C MET A 95 0.17 -1.09 13.54
N ILE A 96 1.32 -0.54 13.99
CA ILE A 96 2.62 -0.76 13.35
C ILE A 96 3.45 -1.89 13.99
N GLY A 97 2.88 -2.62 14.96
CA GLY A 97 3.54 -3.74 15.63
C GLY A 97 4.70 -3.33 16.55
N VAL A 98 4.54 -2.24 17.30
CA VAL A 98 5.53 -1.74 18.29
C VAL A 98 5.01 -1.99 19.70
N LEU A 99 5.93 -2.38 20.61
CA LEU A 99 5.57 -2.58 22.01
C LEU A 99 5.26 -1.24 22.71
N PRO A 100 4.20 -1.13 23.53
CA PRO A 100 3.82 0.10 24.21
C PRO A 100 4.92 0.80 25.00
N ARG A 101 5.78 0.03 25.69
CA ARG A 101 6.90 0.56 26.49
C ARG A 101 7.97 1.33 25.68
N SER A 102 7.97 1.20 24.36
CA SER A 102 8.91 1.89 23.47
C SER A 102 8.26 2.98 22.61
N VAL A 103 6.99 3.32 22.88
CA VAL A 103 6.18 4.22 22.06
C VAL A 103 6.84 5.59 21.91
N TYR A 104 7.22 6.25 23.03
CA TYR A 104 7.84 7.58 22.97
C TYR A 104 9.09 7.62 22.08
N ARG A 105 10.04 6.73 22.36
CA ARG A 105 11.28 6.67 21.57
C ARG A 105 11.00 6.41 20.08
N ARG A 106 10.06 5.50 19.79
CA ARG A 106 9.70 5.17 18.41
C ARG A 106 8.94 6.29 17.72
N ALA A 107 8.08 7.01 18.42
CA ALA A 107 7.41 8.20 17.90
C ALA A 107 8.44 9.28 17.52
N SER A 108 9.43 9.53 18.37
CA SER A 108 10.53 10.47 18.10
C SER A 108 11.33 10.05 16.86
N GLU A 109 11.83 8.79 16.82
CA GLU A 109 12.60 8.26 15.70
C GLU A 109 11.85 8.35 14.37
N LEU A 110 10.55 7.99 14.36
CA LEU A 110 9.71 8.06 13.18
C LEU A 110 9.41 9.49 12.76
N SER A 111 9.14 10.37 13.71
CA SER A 111 8.93 11.80 13.42
C SER A 111 10.17 12.43 12.78
N GLU A 112 11.36 12.13 13.31
CA GLU A 112 12.63 12.59 12.72
C GLU A 112 12.83 12.05 11.30
N GLU A 113 12.56 10.76 11.07
CA GLU A 113 12.65 10.14 9.75
C GLU A 113 11.72 10.85 8.76
N LEU A 114 10.45 11.05 9.13
CA LEU A 114 9.44 11.67 8.28
C LEU A 114 9.74 13.14 7.97
N MET A 115 10.20 13.89 8.97
CA MET A 115 10.56 15.31 8.80
C MET A 115 11.82 15.53 7.95
N LYS A 116 12.71 14.54 7.89
CA LYS A 116 13.93 14.56 7.05
C LYS A 116 13.69 13.97 5.65
N SER A 117 12.53 13.35 5.42
CA SER A 117 12.23 12.63 4.17
C SER A 117 11.46 13.48 3.18
N PHE A 118 11.66 13.16 1.93
CA PHE A 118 10.98 13.79 0.80
C PHE A 118 10.46 12.74 -0.18
N ILE A 119 9.50 13.16 -0.97
CA ILE A 119 9.06 12.44 -2.18
C ILE A 119 9.63 13.16 -3.40
N LYS A 120 10.22 12.40 -4.32
CA LYS A 120 10.75 12.92 -5.57
C LYS A 120 9.92 12.40 -6.74
N VAL A 121 9.18 13.30 -7.37
CA VAL A 121 8.41 13.07 -8.58
C VAL A 121 9.29 13.43 -9.77
N LYS A 122 9.46 12.49 -10.70
CA LYS A 122 10.18 12.73 -11.96
C LYS A 122 9.17 13.00 -13.06
N ASP A 123 9.51 13.90 -13.97
CA ASP A 123 8.73 14.13 -15.18
C ASP A 123 9.24 13.19 -16.27
N ASP A 124 8.37 12.26 -16.73
CA ASP A 124 8.74 11.26 -17.73
C ASP A 124 9.02 11.95 -19.07
N GLY A 125 10.25 11.80 -19.52
CA GLY A 125 10.74 12.34 -20.81
C GLY A 125 11.49 13.67 -20.72
N GLU A 126 11.42 14.37 -19.59
CA GLU A 126 12.18 15.58 -19.34
C GLU A 126 13.22 15.37 -18.22
N LYS A 127 14.37 16.03 -18.30
CA LYS A 127 15.38 16.03 -17.22
C LYS A 127 14.92 16.92 -16.04
N LYS A 128 13.66 16.76 -15.63
CA LYS A 128 13.03 17.55 -14.58
C LYS A 128 12.60 16.64 -13.43
N PHE A 129 12.59 17.19 -12.23
CA PHE A 129 12.03 16.56 -11.05
C PHE A 129 11.53 17.63 -10.08
N THR A 130 10.55 17.25 -9.27
CA THR A 130 10.11 18.05 -8.13
C THR A 130 10.29 17.24 -6.85
N MET A 131 10.76 17.88 -5.80
CA MET A 131 10.91 17.25 -4.49
C MET A 131 10.03 17.98 -3.48
N TYR A 132 9.23 17.20 -2.75
CA TYR A 132 8.36 17.70 -1.69
C TYR A 132 8.79 17.10 -0.36
N ALA A 133 8.93 17.94 0.69
CA ALA A 133 9.00 17.43 2.05
C ALA A 133 7.64 16.75 2.39
N LEU A 134 7.66 15.65 3.14
CA LEU A 134 6.44 14.89 3.40
C LEU A 134 5.54 15.54 4.44
N PHE A 135 6.13 16.03 5.52
CA PHE A 135 5.41 16.63 6.63
C PHE A 135 5.93 18.03 6.93
N SER A 136 5.02 18.93 7.29
CA SER A 136 5.34 20.27 7.79
C SER A 136 5.48 20.28 9.31
N MET A 137 4.89 19.31 10.01
CA MET A 137 4.91 19.22 11.47
C MET A 137 4.71 17.79 11.94
N CYS A 138 5.50 17.38 12.94
CA CYS A 138 5.27 16.22 13.78
C CYS A 138 5.47 16.64 15.24
N LYS A 139 4.52 16.31 16.11
CA LYS A 139 4.53 16.62 17.54
C LYS A 139 4.11 15.41 18.35
N TYR A 140 4.77 15.18 19.46
CA TYR A 140 4.34 14.23 20.47
C TYR A 140 4.13 14.95 21.79
N SER A 141 2.93 14.83 22.37
CA SER A 141 2.59 15.40 23.68
C SER A 141 1.53 14.55 24.32
N ASP A 142 1.72 14.26 25.63
CA ASP A 142 0.72 13.60 26.47
C ASP A 142 0.15 12.29 25.90
N GLY A 143 1.01 11.49 25.28
CA GLY A 143 0.63 10.21 24.69
C GLY A 143 -0.02 10.34 23.31
N VAL A 144 -0.12 11.53 22.75
CA VAL A 144 -0.71 11.79 21.42
C VAL A 144 0.38 12.16 20.42
N LEU A 145 0.37 11.48 19.28
CA LEU A 145 1.17 11.83 18.11
C LEU A 145 0.32 12.67 17.17
N THR A 146 0.79 13.87 16.87
CA THR A 146 0.12 14.83 15.99
C THR A 146 1.03 15.14 14.81
N PHE A 147 0.46 15.22 13.59
CA PHE A 147 1.21 15.51 12.38
C PHE A 147 0.38 16.26 11.34
N LYS A 148 1.06 17.00 10.47
CA LYS A 148 0.46 17.70 9.33
C LYS A 148 1.30 17.42 8.08
N LEU A 149 0.64 17.03 6.99
CA LEU A 149 1.27 16.89 5.68
C LEU A 149 1.73 18.25 5.14
N ASN A 150 2.76 18.26 4.32
CA ASN A 150 3.24 19.48 3.70
C ASN A 150 2.24 19.99 2.64
N ALA A 151 1.87 21.24 2.73
CA ALA A 151 0.90 21.90 1.84
C ALA A 151 1.27 21.79 0.35
N ASP A 152 2.57 21.81 0.02
CA ASP A 152 3.07 21.70 -1.34
C ASP A 152 2.72 20.36 -2.02
N MET A 153 2.31 19.33 -1.24
CA MET A 153 1.86 18.05 -1.77
C MET A 153 0.36 18.02 -2.15
N SER A 154 -0.35 19.13 -2.03
CA SER A 154 -1.80 19.19 -2.30
C SER A 154 -2.18 18.66 -3.67
N ASP A 155 -1.41 18.98 -4.71
CA ASP A 155 -1.67 18.51 -6.08
C ASP A 155 -1.54 16.99 -6.27
N LEU A 156 -0.84 16.30 -5.35
CA LEU A 156 -0.65 14.86 -5.37
C LEU A 156 -1.71 14.10 -4.57
N LEU A 157 -2.40 14.79 -3.63
CA LEU A 157 -3.20 14.13 -2.60
C LEU A 157 -4.60 14.72 -2.40
N LEU A 158 -4.88 15.94 -2.87
CA LEU A 158 -6.16 16.62 -2.68
C LEU A 158 -6.86 16.92 -4.02
N ASN A 159 -8.19 16.96 -3.98
CA ASN A 159 -9.03 17.36 -5.13
C ASN A 159 -8.76 16.59 -6.43
N LEU A 160 -8.39 15.32 -6.31
CA LEU A 160 -8.02 14.48 -7.43
C LEU A 160 -9.25 14.12 -8.26
N LYS A 161 -9.30 14.56 -9.52
CA LYS A 161 -10.43 14.34 -10.44
C LYS A 161 -10.15 13.23 -11.46
N LYS A 162 -8.87 12.97 -11.77
CA LYS A 162 -8.44 12.01 -12.79
C LYS A 162 -7.10 11.41 -12.37
N SER A 163 -6.76 10.25 -12.91
CA SER A 163 -5.46 9.57 -12.73
C SER A 163 -5.09 9.44 -11.26
N PHE A 164 -5.99 8.86 -10.47
CA PHE A 164 -5.76 8.60 -9.06
C PHE A 164 -6.12 7.15 -8.70
N THR A 165 -5.49 6.66 -7.65
CA THR A 165 -5.65 5.31 -7.10
C THR A 165 -6.13 5.41 -5.66
N GLN A 166 -7.01 4.48 -5.24
CA GLN A 166 -7.65 4.52 -3.92
C GLN A 166 -7.73 3.15 -3.22
N PRO A 167 -6.59 2.47 -2.97
CA PRO A 167 -6.58 1.21 -2.24
C PRO A 167 -6.99 1.37 -0.78
N PHE A 168 -7.37 0.26 -0.14
CA PHE A 168 -7.68 0.26 1.27
C PHE A 168 -6.43 0.47 2.14
N LEU A 169 -6.52 1.35 3.13
CA LEU A 169 -5.47 1.57 4.13
C LEU A 169 -5.11 0.26 4.86
N ALA A 170 -6.12 -0.53 5.22
CA ALA A 170 -5.96 -1.78 5.93
C ALA A 170 -4.99 -2.75 5.24
N ASP A 171 -4.96 -2.78 3.90
CA ASP A 171 -4.04 -3.63 3.14
C ASP A 171 -2.59 -3.23 3.40
N PHE A 172 -2.30 -1.94 3.31
CA PHE A 172 -0.94 -1.42 3.55
C PHE A 172 -0.47 -1.66 4.99
N LEU A 173 -1.36 -1.50 5.97
CA LEU A 173 -1.01 -1.70 7.37
C LEU A 173 -0.68 -3.16 7.71
N LYS A 174 -1.26 -4.14 7.00
CA LYS A 174 -0.97 -5.58 7.17
C LYS A 174 0.36 -6.01 6.56
N MET A 175 0.91 -5.26 5.58
CA MET A 175 2.13 -5.63 4.86
C MET A 175 3.39 -5.51 5.72
N ARG A 176 4.36 -6.38 5.44
CA ARG A 176 5.64 -6.49 6.16
C ARG A 176 6.85 -6.00 5.35
N SER A 177 6.64 -5.63 4.09
CA SER A 177 7.69 -5.17 3.18
C SER A 177 7.32 -3.85 2.51
N CYS A 178 8.27 -2.91 2.44
CA CYS A 178 8.13 -1.70 1.63
C CYS A 178 7.94 -2.00 0.15
N TYR A 179 8.60 -3.05 -0.35
CA TYR A 179 8.41 -3.47 -1.74
C TYR A 179 6.99 -3.95 -2.00
N THR A 180 6.42 -4.73 -1.07
CA THR A 180 5.03 -5.20 -1.20
C THR A 180 4.05 -4.04 -1.20
N ILE A 181 4.23 -3.04 -0.33
CA ILE A 181 3.42 -1.83 -0.31
C ILE A 181 3.47 -1.13 -1.67
N SER A 182 4.67 -0.93 -2.23
CA SER A 182 4.84 -0.27 -3.53
C SER A 182 4.24 -1.07 -4.68
N VAL A 183 4.48 -2.38 -4.70
CA VAL A 183 3.93 -3.28 -5.74
C VAL A 183 2.40 -3.33 -5.67
N TRP A 184 1.82 -3.42 -4.46
CA TRP A 184 0.38 -3.40 -4.29
C TRP A 184 -0.24 -2.09 -4.75
N HIS A 185 0.39 -0.96 -4.41
CA HIS A 185 -0.06 0.34 -4.87
C HIS A 185 -0.03 0.44 -6.41
N LEU A 186 1.06 -0.01 -7.04
CA LEU A 186 1.18 -0.08 -8.50
C LEU A 186 0.11 -1.00 -9.11
N PHE A 187 -0.14 -2.17 -8.53
CA PHE A 187 -1.19 -3.08 -9.01
C PHE A 187 -2.57 -2.44 -8.89
N GLN A 188 -2.87 -1.78 -7.78
CA GLN A 188 -4.13 -1.07 -7.58
C GLN A 188 -4.34 0.05 -8.60
N SER A 189 -3.28 0.76 -9.00
CA SER A 189 -3.35 1.73 -10.10
C SER A 189 -3.71 1.04 -11.42
N LYS A 190 -3.03 -0.04 -11.76
CA LYS A 190 -3.31 -0.80 -13.00
C LYS A 190 -4.69 -1.46 -13.02
N MET A 191 -5.20 -1.83 -11.88
CA MET A 191 -6.55 -2.38 -11.70
C MET A 191 -7.62 -1.29 -11.50
N GLU A 192 -7.27 0.01 -11.64
CA GLU A 192 -8.18 1.14 -11.39
C GLU A 192 -8.85 1.07 -10.01
N SER A 193 -8.11 0.63 -8.99
CA SER A 193 -8.58 0.38 -7.63
C SER A 193 -9.72 -0.64 -7.50
N LYS A 194 -9.96 -1.42 -8.55
CA LYS A 194 -10.90 -2.54 -8.49
C LYS A 194 -10.32 -3.69 -7.68
N ILE A 195 -11.19 -4.44 -7.03
CA ILE A 195 -10.85 -5.69 -6.37
C ILE A 195 -11.36 -6.82 -7.24
N PRO A 196 -10.54 -7.86 -7.54
CA PRO A 196 -11.03 -8.99 -8.31
C PRO A 196 -12.26 -9.62 -7.64
N GLY A 197 -13.36 -9.66 -8.39
CA GLY A 197 -14.58 -10.32 -7.96
C GLY A 197 -14.46 -11.84 -7.93
N LEU A 198 -15.53 -12.50 -7.49
CA LEU A 198 -15.60 -13.97 -7.47
C LEU A 198 -15.73 -14.58 -8.87
N THR A 199 -16.14 -13.81 -9.86
CA THR A 199 -16.46 -14.28 -11.21
C THR A 199 -15.45 -13.91 -12.28
N GLU A 200 -14.67 -12.83 -12.07
CA GLU A 200 -13.79 -12.30 -13.10
C GLU A 200 -12.38 -12.03 -12.54
N SER A 201 -11.37 -12.29 -13.36
CA SER A 201 -10.00 -11.85 -13.14
C SER A 201 -9.80 -10.47 -13.79
N ILE A 202 -8.83 -9.73 -13.24
CA ILE A 202 -8.42 -8.44 -13.79
C ILE A 202 -7.03 -8.61 -14.39
N ASP A 203 -6.92 -8.39 -15.70
CA ASP A 203 -5.67 -8.49 -16.43
C ASP A 203 -5.05 -7.10 -16.61
N PHE A 204 -3.73 -7.00 -16.39
CA PHE A 204 -2.99 -5.76 -16.54
C PHE A 204 -1.51 -6.03 -16.83
N ASP A 205 -0.84 -5.07 -17.45
CA ASP A 205 0.59 -5.15 -17.73
C ASP A 205 1.38 -4.23 -16.77
N VAL A 206 2.53 -4.71 -16.29
CA VAL A 206 3.49 -3.96 -15.47
C VAL A 206 4.84 -3.97 -16.16
N TRP A 207 5.35 -2.79 -16.49
CA TRP A 207 6.66 -2.67 -17.14
C TRP A 207 7.79 -2.72 -16.09
N VAL A 208 8.93 -3.26 -16.50
CA VAL A 208 10.10 -3.39 -15.61
C VAL A 208 10.53 -2.03 -15.05
N ASP A 209 10.50 -0.99 -15.89
CA ASP A 209 10.90 0.35 -15.47
C ASP A 209 9.91 0.98 -14.48
N GLU A 210 8.59 0.81 -14.69
CA GLU A 210 7.57 1.23 -13.72
C GLU A 210 7.75 0.51 -12.37
N LEU A 211 7.98 -0.81 -12.41
CA LEU A 211 8.22 -1.60 -11.21
C LEU A 211 9.46 -1.10 -10.45
N ARG A 212 10.53 -0.76 -11.19
CA ARG A 212 11.75 -0.21 -10.59
C ARG A 212 11.51 1.15 -9.96
N GLN A 213 10.82 2.04 -10.66
CA GLN A 213 10.47 3.37 -10.15
C GLN A 213 9.62 3.26 -8.89
N ALA A 214 8.50 2.53 -8.94
CA ALA A 214 7.59 2.37 -7.81
C ALA A 214 8.26 1.76 -6.56
N THR A 215 9.25 0.89 -6.76
CA THR A 215 9.93 0.18 -5.66
C THR A 215 11.27 0.80 -5.25
N GLY A 216 11.73 1.88 -5.93
CA GLY A 216 13.03 2.51 -5.68
C GLY A 216 14.21 1.57 -5.95
N THR A 217 14.08 0.73 -6.99
CA THR A 217 15.10 -0.27 -7.33
C THR A 217 15.81 -0.01 -8.66
N GLU A 218 15.80 1.24 -9.16
CA GLU A 218 16.47 1.62 -10.41
C GLU A 218 17.96 1.26 -10.42
N HIS A 219 18.61 1.38 -9.25
CA HIS A 219 20.03 1.06 -9.07
C HIS A 219 20.28 -0.27 -8.36
N LYS A 220 19.20 -1.00 -7.97
CA LYS A 220 19.27 -2.30 -7.30
C LYS A 220 18.77 -3.40 -8.23
N PHE A 221 19.22 -4.65 -7.99
CA PHE A 221 18.75 -5.82 -8.75
C PHE A 221 18.85 -5.63 -10.27
N LYS A 222 20.03 -5.25 -10.79
CA LYS A 222 20.26 -4.93 -12.21
C LYS A 222 19.69 -5.98 -13.17
N GLN A 223 19.81 -7.28 -12.84
CA GLN A 223 19.19 -8.36 -13.59
C GLN A 223 17.68 -8.43 -13.31
N VAL A 224 16.85 -8.49 -14.35
CA VAL A 224 15.39 -8.62 -14.23
C VAL A 224 14.99 -9.89 -13.45
N ALA A 225 15.76 -10.99 -13.61
CA ALA A 225 15.54 -12.22 -12.84
C ALA A 225 15.66 -11.99 -11.33
N LYS A 226 16.62 -11.17 -10.89
CA LYS A 226 16.77 -10.81 -9.48
C LYS A 226 15.71 -9.83 -8.98
N LEU A 227 15.32 -8.86 -9.80
CA LEU A 227 14.18 -7.97 -9.49
C LEU A 227 12.91 -8.79 -9.32
N LYS A 228 12.65 -9.71 -10.25
CA LYS A 228 11.51 -10.64 -10.17
C LYS A 228 11.53 -11.43 -8.86
N GLU A 229 12.63 -12.13 -8.55
CA GLU A 229 12.78 -12.96 -7.36
C GLU A 229 12.64 -12.18 -6.05
N LYS A 230 13.31 -11.04 -5.94
CA LYS A 230 13.45 -10.29 -4.68
C LYS A 230 12.37 -9.25 -4.43
N VAL A 231 11.66 -8.83 -5.47
CA VAL A 231 10.65 -7.79 -5.37
C VAL A 231 9.28 -8.34 -5.79
N LEU A 232 9.12 -8.72 -7.06
CA LEU A 232 7.81 -9.07 -7.59
C LEU A 232 7.24 -10.34 -6.95
N ASP A 233 8.02 -11.42 -6.96
CA ASP A 233 7.57 -12.72 -6.45
C ASP A 233 7.25 -12.66 -4.94
N MET A 234 8.12 -12.01 -4.15
CA MET A 234 7.89 -11.84 -2.71
C MET A 234 6.66 -10.96 -2.43
N ALA A 235 6.45 -9.92 -3.23
CA ALA A 235 5.30 -9.04 -3.08
C ALA A 235 3.99 -9.78 -3.41
N ILE A 236 3.94 -10.52 -4.51
CA ILE A 236 2.77 -11.32 -4.91
C ILE A 236 2.39 -12.34 -3.83
N GLU A 237 3.40 -12.98 -3.23
CA GLU A 237 3.21 -13.92 -2.13
C GLU A 237 2.54 -13.24 -0.92
N GLU A 238 3.07 -12.10 -0.50
CA GLU A 238 2.52 -11.37 0.63
C GLU A 238 1.13 -10.78 0.33
N ILE A 239 0.90 -10.28 -0.90
CA ILE A 239 -0.40 -9.79 -1.36
C ILE A 239 -1.45 -10.90 -1.27
N ALA A 240 -1.14 -12.10 -1.72
CA ALA A 240 -2.06 -13.22 -1.62
C ALA A 240 -2.40 -13.58 -0.16
N GLU A 241 -1.40 -13.51 0.73
CA GLU A 241 -1.60 -13.77 2.16
C GLU A 241 -2.43 -12.67 2.85
N LYS A 242 -2.21 -11.40 2.50
CA LYS A 242 -2.76 -10.26 3.25
C LYS A 242 -3.99 -9.62 2.62
N CYS A 243 -4.08 -9.64 1.28
CA CYS A 243 -5.15 -9.00 0.54
C CYS A 243 -6.11 -10.02 -0.12
N LEU A 244 -5.84 -11.31 0.03
CA LEU A 244 -6.63 -12.42 -0.56
C LEU A 244 -6.77 -12.32 -2.09
N VAL A 245 -5.78 -11.71 -2.73
CA VAL A 245 -5.69 -11.56 -4.18
C VAL A 245 -4.50 -12.35 -4.68
N VAL A 246 -4.75 -13.33 -5.52
CA VAL A 246 -3.72 -14.13 -6.19
C VAL A 246 -3.38 -13.46 -7.50
N VAL A 247 -2.10 -13.16 -7.69
CA VAL A 247 -1.62 -12.62 -8.96
C VAL A 247 -0.72 -13.65 -9.63
N THR A 248 -1.08 -14.04 -10.84
CA THR A 248 -0.24 -14.82 -11.74
C THR A 248 0.34 -13.91 -12.82
N TYR A 249 1.47 -14.26 -13.39
CA TYR A 249 2.05 -13.45 -14.45
C TYR A 249 2.89 -14.26 -15.44
N SER A 250 3.04 -13.71 -16.64
CA SER A 250 3.97 -14.16 -17.68
C SER A 250 4.88 -13.00 -18.11
N GLY A 251 6.10 -13.32 -18.58
CA GLY A 251 7.04 -12.28 -19.03
C GLY A 251 6.69 -11.73 -20.41
N ILE A 252 6.60 -10.42 -20.54
CA ILE A 252 6.53 -9.72 -21.82
C ILE A 252 7.97 -9.54 -22.30
N LYS A 253 8.25 -10.01 -23.52
CA LYS A 253 9.61 -9.98 -24.10
C LYS A 253 9.69 -8.98 -25.24
N SER A 254 10.78 -8.24 -25.29
CA SER A 254 11.25 -7.52 -26.46
C SER A 254 12.56 -8.18 -26.89
N ASN A 255 12.57 -8.83 -28.06
CA ASN A 255 13.64 -9.72 -28.49
C ASN A 255 13.89 -10.85 -27.46
N ARG A 256 15.08 -10.89 -26.84
CA ARG A 256 15.47 -11.89 -25.82
C ARG A 256 15.33 -11.36 -24.38
N THR A 257 14.93 -10.10 -24.20
CA THR A 257 14.90 -9.43 -22.89
C THR A 257 13.47 -9.32 -22.39
N ILE A 258 13.25 -9.62 -21.10
CA ILE A 258 11.98 -9.35 -20.43
C ILE A 258 11.91 -7.84 -20.15
N VAL A 259 10.89 -7.18 -20.68
CA VAL A 259 10.65 -5.74 -20.54
C VAL A 259 9.43 -5.43 -19.68
N GLY A 260 8.60 -6.45 -19.37
CA GLY A 260 7.41 -6.31 -18.56
C GLY A 260 6.83 -7.64 -18.12
N PHE A 261 5.74 -7.58 -17.40
CA PHE A 261 4.98 -8.71 -16.90
C PHE A 261 3.50 -8.50 -17.19
N ARG A 262 2.89 -9.46 -17.91
CA ARG A 262 1.44 -9.55 -18.06
C ARG A 262 0.88 -10.27 -16.87
N CYS A 263 0.13 -9.56 -16.05
CA CYS A 263 -0.41 -10.03 -14.78
C CYS A 263 -1.90 -10.32 -14.91
N SER A 264 -2.38 -11.31 -14.15
CA SER A 264 -3.79 -11.61 -13.96
C SER A 264 -4.07 -11.71 -12.47
N ALA A 265 -4.89 -10.82 -11.93
CA ALA A 265 -5.30 -10.82 -10.53
C ALA A 265 -6.65 -11.51 -10.39
N THR A 266 -6.75 -12.40 -9.40
CA THR A 266 -7.94 -13.21 -9.11
C THR A 266 -8.19 -13.22 -7.61
N SER A 267 -9.46 -13.16 -7.18
CA SER A 267 -9.80 -13.38 -5.76
C SER A 267 -9.38 -14.78 -5.33
N LEU A 268 -8.77 -14.89 -4.15
CA LEU A 268 -8.39 -16.21 -3.57
C LEU A 268 -9.61 -17.13 -3.42
N PHE A 269 -10.78 -16.57 -3.15
CA PHE A 269 -12.03 -17.32 -2.99
C PHE A 269 -12.55 -17.95 -4.29
N ARG A 270 -12.08 -17.50 -5.44
CA ARG A 270 -12.42 -18.05 -6.75
C ARG A 270 -11.68 -19.34 -7.06
N LEU A 271 -10.50 -19.54 -6.48
CA LEU A 271 -9.67 -20.68 -6.77
C LEU A 271 -10.29 -21.97 -6.17
N SER A 272 -10.30 -23.03 -6.96
CA SER A 272 -10.62 -24.37 -6.48
C SER A 272 -9.59 -24.84 -5.43
N ASP A 273 -9.98 -25.81 -4.59
CA ASP A 273 -9.08 -26.40 -3.59
C ASP A 273 -7.79 -26.98 -4.22
N ALA A 274 -7.85 -27.42 -5.48
CA ALA A 274 -6.70 -27.93 -6.23
C ALA A 274 -5.74 -26.82 -6.62
N GLU A 275 -6.26 -25.70 -7.15
CA GLU A 275 -5.46 -24.52 -7.54
C GLU A 275 -4.82 -23.84 -6.32
N VAL A 276 -5.55 -23.73 -5.19
CA VAL A 276 -5.00 -23.22 -3.93
C VAL A 276 -3.85 -24.11 -3.45
N LYS A 277 -4.00 -25.45 -3.54
CA LYS A 277 -2.92 -26.39 -3.18
C LYS A 277 -1.70 -26.24 -4.09
N GLU A 278 -1.90 -26.10 -5.39
CA GLU A 278 -0.81 -25.90 -6.34
C GLU A 278 -0.09 -24.58 -6.09
N TYR A 279 -0.85 -23.50 -5.85
CA TYR A 279 -0.31 -22.21 -5.47
C TYR A 279 0.53 -22.32 -4.19
N GLN A 280 0.00 -22.92 -3.13
CA GLN A 280 0.74 -23.18 -1.88
C GLN A 280 1.98 -24.06 -2.06
N LYS A 281 1.93 -25.02 -2.97
CA LYS A 281 3.07 -25.89 -3.28
C LYS A 281 4.23 -25.12 -3.93
N ARG A 282 3.93 -24.14 -4.78
CA ARG A 282 4.93 -23.22 -5.36
C ARG A 282 5.59 -22.37 -4.28
N PHE A 283 4.84 -21.88 -3.29
CA PHE A 283 5.36 -21.18 -2.12
C PHE A 283 6.31 -22.05 -1.29
N ASN A 284 5.85 -23.25 -0.92
CA ASN A 284 6.64 -24.16 -0.09
C ASN A 284 7.94 -24.62 -0.79
N ALA A 285 7.92 -24.80 -2.09
CA ALA A 285 9.11 -25.14 -2.86
C ALA A 285 10.14 -24.00 -2.83
N ARG A 286 9.70 -22.75 -2.89
CA ARG A 286 10.58 -21.56 -2.82
C ARG A 286 11.18 -21.35 -1.44
N ASN A 287 10.38 -21.47 -0.39
CA ASN A 287 10.84 -21.33 0.98
C ASN A 287 11.88 -22.41 1.36
N ARG A 288 11.79 -23.61 0.79
CA ARG A 288 12.82 -24.67 0.95
C ARG A 288 14.14 -24.27 0.26
N CYS A 289 14.10 -23.66 -0.92
CA CYS A 289 15.31 -23.15 -1.58
C CYS A 289 16.02 -22.05 -0.76
N VAL A 290 15.27 -21.15 -0.12
CA VAL A 290 15.82 -20.08 0.72
C VAL A 290 16.38 -20.63 2.03
N ALA A 291 15.75 -21.66 2.62
CA ALA A 291 16.25 -22.33 3.83
C ALA A 291 17.58 -23.05 3.57
N ASN A 292 17.74 -23.67 2.39
CA ASN A 292 18.97 -24.37 2.02
C ASN A 292 20.13 -23.43 1.61
N LEU A 293 19.89 -22.14 1.46
CA LEU A 293 20.93 -21.11 1.22
C LEU A 293 21.43 -20.47 2.52
N LYS A 294 20.86 -20.84 3.67
CA LYS A 294 21.25 -20.34 5.01
C LYS A 294 22.01 -21.39 5.86
N THR A 295 22.23 -22.57 5.31
CA THR A 295 23.15 -23.59 5.83
C THR A 295 24.43 -23.63 4.98
#